data_567be738dbf7267afe66802b7027b1a3
#
_entry.id   567be738dbf7267afe66802b7027b1a3
#
_cell.length_a   1.000
_cell.length_b   1.000
_cell.length_c   1.000
_cell.angle_alpha   90.00
_cell.angle_beta   90.00
_cell.angle_gamma   90.00
#
_symmetry.space_group_name_H-M   'P 1'
#
loop_
_entity.id
_entity.type
_entity.pdbx_description
1 polymer ?
#
loop_
_entity_poly.entity_id
_entity_poly.type
_entity_poly.pdbx_seq_one_letter_code
_entity_poly.pdbx_strand_id
1 'polypeptide(L)' 'MTLEQIKHALNVGLKVYWKNNSYKVFKDSENNYFINYIPTGNIVGLTNNQGSLIEKPASFYWDH' A
#
# COMPACT_ATOMS: atom_id res chain seq x y z
N MET A 1 5.08 8.22 3.21
CA MET A 1 3.62 8.43 3.39
C MET A 1 3.15 7.76 4.67
N THR A 2 2.32 8.42 5.41
CA THR A 2 1.61 7.80 6.55
C THR A 2 0.51 6.88 6.04
N LEU A 3 -0.02 6.03 6.92
CA LEU A 3 -1.15 5.17 6.57
C LEU A 3 -2.36 5.98 6.08
N GLU A 4 -2.66 7.10 6.74
CA GLU A 4 -3.77 7.96 6.33
C GLU A 4 -3.55 8.56 4.94
N GLN A 5 -2.33 8.96 4.63
CA GLN A 5 -1.99 9.47 3.30
C GLN A 5 -2.11 8.40 2.23
N ILE A 6 -1.71 7.15 2.54
CA ILE A 6 -1.85 6.02 1.61
C ILE A 6 -3.33 5.77 1.33
N LYS A 7 -4.17 5.71 2.37
CA LYS A 7 -5.60 5.50 2.20
C LYS A 7 -6.24 6.59 1.36
N HIS A 8 -5.90 7.85 1.63
CA HIS A 8 -6.43 8.98 0.87
C HIS A 8 -6.00 8.91 -0.60
N ALA A 9 -4.72 8.64 -0.85
CA ALA A 9 -4.20 8.55 -2.22
C ALA A 9 -4.94 7.48 -3.03
N LEU A 10 -5.15 6.30 -2.44
CA LEU A 10 -5.88 5.23 -3.11
C LEU A 10 -7.34 5.61 -3.36
N ASN A 11 -7.97 6.31 -2.41
CA ASN A 11 -9.37 6.72 -2.55
C ASN A 11 -9.57 7.73 -3.68
N VAL A 12 -8.58 8.59 -3.97
CA VAL A 12 -8.66 9.56 -5.07
C VAL A 12 -8.09 9.03 -6.38
N GLY A 13 -7.73 7.75 -6.43
CA GLY A 13 -7.31 7.08 -7.66
C GLY A 13 -5.83 7.20 -7.99
N LEU A 14 -5.00 7.61 -7.04
CA LEU A 14 -3.56 7.65 -7.24
C LEU A 14 -2.96 6.26 -7.06
N LYS A 15 -1.83 6.01 -7.74
CA LYS A 15 -1.06 4.78 -7.60
C LYS A 15 -0.08 4.93 -6.46
N VAL A 16 -0.09 3.98 -5.53
CA VAL A 16 0.83 3.97 -4.37
C VAL A 16 1.71 2.74 -4.46
N TYR A 17 3.00 2.95 -4.19
CA TYR A 17 4.01 1.90 -4.25
C TYR A 17 4.82 1.88 -2.95
N TRP A 18 5.38 0.71 -2.65
CA TRP A 18 6.33 0.54 -1.56
C TRP A 18 7.69 0.21 -2.13
N LYS A 19 8.72 0.97 -1.72
CA LYS A 19 10.12 0.73 -2.11
C LYS A 19 10.40 0.98 -3.59
N ASN A 20 9.68 0.33 -4.51
CA ASN A 20 9.79 0.54 -5.96
C ASN A 20 8.49 0.13 -6.63
N ASN A 21 8.39 0.31 -7.95
CA ASN A 21 7.15 0.08 -8.69
C ASN A 21 6.78 -1.40 -8.88
N SER A 22 7.60 -2.32 -8.36
CA SER A 22 7.24 -3.74 -8.32
C SER A 22 6.33 -4.08 -7.15
N TYR A 23 6.21 -3.20 -6.15
CA TYR A 23 5.40 -3.40 -4.95
C TYR A 23 4.26 -2.39 -4.95
N LYS A 24 3.11 -2.80 -5.46
CA LYS A 24 1.95 -1.92 -5.58
C LYS A 24 1.01 -2.09 -4.40
N VAL A 25 0.62 -0.97 -3.78
CA VAL A 25 -0.37 -0.97 -2.71
C VAL A 25 -1.76 -0.93 -3.32
N PHE A 26 -2.68 -1.74 -2.80
CA PHE A 26 -4.06 -1.74 -3.26
C PHE A 26 -5.01 -2.04 -2.11
N LYS A 27 -6.30 -1.80 -2.32
CA LYS A 27 -7.35 -2.20 -1.38
C LYS A 27 -8.34 -3.11 -2.07
N ASP A 28 -8.94 -4.02 -1.30
CA ASP A 28 -10.00 -4.89 -1.81
C ASP A 28 -11.38 -4.24 -1.62
N SER A 29 -12.44 -4.99 -1.94
CA SER A 29 -13.81 -4.51 -1.82
C SER A 29 -14.27 -4.32 -0.37
N GLU A 30 -13.55 -4.87 0.59
CA GLU A 30 -13.85 -4.77 2.02
C GLU A 30 -13.02 -3.72 2.72
N ASN A 31 -12.30 -2.87 1.95
CA ASN A 31 -11.39 -1.83 2.47
C ASN A 31 -10.20 -2.38 3.26
N ASN A 32 -9.77 -3.60 2.93
CA ASN A 32 -8.51 -4.14 3.43
C ASN A 32 -7.39 -3.73 2.48
N TYR A 33 -6.24 -3.36 3.04
CA TYR A 33 -5.11 -2.83 2.27
C TYR A 33 -3.98 -3.83 2.23
N PHE A 34 -3.37 -3.96 1.05
CA PHE A 34 -2.34 -4.96 0.76
C PHE A 34 -1.22 -4.39 -0.08
N ILE A 35 -0.07 -5.08 -0.04
CA ILE A 35 1.04 -4.84 -0.97
C ILE A 35 1.13 -6.05 -1.88
N ASN A 36 1.11 -5.82 -3.19
CA ASN A 36 1.28 -6.86 -4.20
C ASN A 36 2.66 -6.76 -4.82
N TYR A 37 3.45 -7.84 -4.71
CA TYR A 37 4.71 -7.95 -5.43
C TYR A 37 4.40 -8.47 -6.84
N ILE A 38 4.39 -7.56 -7.81
CA ILE A 38 3.86 -7.80 -9.15
C ILE A 38 4.55 -8.96 -9.88
N PRO A 39 5.91 -9.11 -9.84
CA PRO A 39 6.56 -10.18 -10.60
C PRO A 39 6.11 -11.60 -10.26
N THR A 40 5.72 -11.86 -9.00
CA THR A 40 5.28 -13.19 -8.57
C THR A 40 3.81 -13.25 -8.20
N GLY A 41 3.15 -12.09 -8.06
CA GLY A 41 1.77 -12.03 -7.59
C GLY A 41 1.61 -12.23 -6.09
N ASN A 42 2.70 -12.26 -5.32
CA ASN A 42 2.62 -12.40 -3.87
C ASN A 42 1.93 -11.19 -3.24
N ILE A 43 1.07 -11.45 -2.28
CA ILE A 43 0.30 -10.42 -1.59
C ILE A 43 0.57 -10.52 -0.09
N VAL A 44 0.87 -9.38 0.54
CA VAL A 44 1.02 -9.27 1.99
C VAL A 44 0.15 -8.13 2.51
N GLY A 45 -0.30 -8.22 3.77
CA GLY A 45 -1.09 -7.16 4.37
C GLY A 45 -0.28 -5.89 4.56
N LEU A 46 -0.92 -4.74 4.39
CA LEU A 46 -0.28 -3.44 4.58
C LEU A 46 -0.07 -3.12 6.05
N THR A 47 -0.95 -3.60 6.92
CA THR A 47 -0.93 -3.29 8.35
C THR A 47 -0.82 -4.57 9.17
N ASN A 48 -0.30 -4.41 10.40
CA ASN A 48 -0.25 -5.50 11.37
C ASN A 48 -1.57 -5.59 12.16
N ASN A 49 -1.61 -6.50 13.15
CA ASN A 49 -2.80 -6.73 13.98
C ASN A 49 -3.21 -5.50 14.80
N GLN A 50 -2.30 -4.55 14.98
CA GLN A 50 -2.56 -3.32 15.73
C GLN A 50 -3.00 -2.17 14.84
N GLY A 51 -3.14 -2.40 13.53
CA GLY A 51 -3.52 -1.37 12.58
C GLY A 51 -2.40 -0.43 12.16
N SER A 52 -1.16 -0.75 12.48
CA SER A 52 0.01 0.04 12.09
C SER A 52 0.63 -0.51 10.80
N LEU A 53 1.28 0.36 10.03
CA LEU A 53 2.01 -0.06 8.83
C LEU A 53 3.06 -1.11 9.19
N ILE A 54 3.17 -2.17 8.37
CA ILE A 54 4.18 -3.21 8.55
C ILE A 54 5.58 -2.74 8.16
N GLU A 55 5.68 -1.69 7.35
CA GLU A 55 6.94 -1.12 6.86
C GLU A 55 7.03 0.36 7.20
N LYS A 56 8.24 0.93 7.03
CA LYS A 56 8.47 2.34 7.36
C LYS A 56 7.65 3.26 6.45
N PRO A 57 6.95 4.25 7.00
CA PRO A 57 6.16 5.18 6.19
C PRO A 57 6.95 5.86 5.07
N ALA A 58 8.22 6.17 5.30
CA ALA A 58 9.07 6.84 4.31
C ALA A 58 9.36 5.98 3.08
N SER A 59 9.08 4.67 3.14
CA SER A 59 9.29 3.75 2.02
C SER A 59 8.13 3.73 1.02
N PHE A 60 7.03 4.38 1.35
CA PHE A 60 5.84 4.47 0.47
C PHE A 60 5.83 5.78 -0.29
N TYR A 61 5.44 5.72 -1.56
CA TYR A 61 5.31 6.90 -2.40
C TYR A 61 4.16 6.71 -3.39
N TRP A 62 3.70 7.82 -3.98
CA TRP A 62 2.60 7.78 -4.94
C TRP A 62 3.07 8.28 -6.29
N ASP A 63 2.35 7.87 -7.33
CA ASP A 63 2.58 8.28 -8.70
C ASP A 63 1.24 8.62 -9.35
N HIS A 64 1.31 9.38 -10.43
CA HIS A 64 0.11 9.80 -11.17
C HIS A 64 -0.48 8.70 -12.02
#